data_40eb9c8ef12cf46daf8b41435443057d
#
_entry.id   40eb9c8ef12cf46daf8b41435443057d
#
_cell.length_a   1.000
_cell.length_b   1.000
_cell.length_c   1.000
_cell.angle_alpha   90.00
_cell.angle_beta   90.00
_cell.angle_gamma   90.00
#
_symmetry.space_group_name_H-M   'P 1'
#
loop_
_entity.id
_entity.type
_entity.pdbx_description
1 polymer ?
#
loop_
_entity_poly.entity_id
_entity_poly.type
_entity_poly.pdbx_seq_one_letter_code
_entity_poly.pdbx_strand_id
1 'polypeptide(L)'
;MTEQENGRITLSIRNLRKIFRGKQHQVQALDDVSLDIREGELFTLLGPSGCGKTTTLRCIAGFEKPSSGRIDFLGRDFTSIPPFRRNIGMVFQSYALFPHMSIFENVAYGLRIRKLSRREIEDRVNRIIQLVGLEATQKRKPSELSGGQQQRIALARALVYDPQLLLLDEPLSNLDAKLRVYMREEIRRIQQQAKVTTIYVTHDQEEALSISDRIAVMHAGKVSQIGSPDEIYENPISIRVADFIGQANFLACTVRGDGNPLLSFRSNETITITNSSGNIQSYQDREGILFVRPEQMEISGDPNHPNSLRGEVKVILYLGSVVRYYIEIFQNHEPQEILVDQDRRVRGVETGDPVAVLVHGQEAKLFPTEQKRQLEKV
;
A
#
# COMPACT_ATOMS: atom_id res chain seq x y z
N MET A 1 25.40 -2.54 10.17
CA MET A 1 24.70 -2.53 8.86
C MET A 1 25.66 -1.97 7.83
N THR A 2 26.20 -2.81 6.97
CA THR A 2 27.22 -2.48 5.99
C THR A 2 26.59 -1.77 4.78
N GLU A 3 27.29 -0.81 4.17
CA GLU A 3 26.88 -0.02 2.99
C GLU A 3 26.40 -0.85 1.77
N GLN A 4 26.51 -2.16 1.81
CA GLN A 4 26.10 -3.09 0.75
C GLN A 4 24.58 -3.40 0.73
N GLU A 5 23.82 -3.08 1.77
CA GLU A 5 22.35 -3.27 1.81
C GLU A 5 21.56 -2.08 1.27
N ASN A 6 22.19 -0.94 1.02
CA ASN A 6 21.55 0.22 0.42
C ASN A 6 21.80 0.24 -1.10
N GLY A 7 20.90 -0.34 -1.88
CA GLY A 7 20.93 -0.28 -3.36
C GLY A 7 21.06 1.17 -3.85
N ARG A 8 21.68 1.36 -5.03
CA ARG A 8 21.88 2.68 -5.67
C ARG A 8 20.55 3.42 -5.80
N ILE A 9 20.48 4.67 -5.34
CA ILE A 9 19.30 5.52 -5.52
C ILE A 9 19.22 5.94 -6.99
N THR A 10 18.10 5.62 -7.62
CA THR A 10 17.81 5.96 -9.02
C THR A 10 17.01 7.25 -9.13
N LEU A 11 16.00 7.43 -8.26
CA LEU A 11 15.18 8.62 -8.19
C LEU A 11 15.19 9.19 -6.77
N SER A 12 15.44 10.50 -6.66
CA SER A 12 15.39 11.24 -5.41
C SER A 12 14.45 12.43 -5.54
N ILE A 13 13.52 12.54 -4.62
CA ILE A 13 12.60 13.69 -4.53
C ILE A 13 12.87 14.40 -3.22
N ARG A 14 12.98 15.74 -3.25
CA ARG A 14 13.25 16.58 -2.08
C ARG A 14 12.28 17.73 -1.99
N ASN A 15 11.57 17.79 -0.88
CA ASN A 15 10.67 18.88 -0.48
C ASN A 15 9.68 19.28 -1.59
N LEU A 16 9.14 18.29 -2.33
CA LEU A 16 8.28 18.50 -3.46
C LEU A 16 6.95 19.09 -3.02
N ARG A 17 6.59 20.23 -3.59
CA ARG A 17 5.31 20.91 -3.36
C ARG A 17 4.59 21.16 -4.67
N LYS A 18 3.28 21.00 -4.66
CA LYS A 18 2.42 21.35 -5.78
C LYS A 18 1.16 22.04 -5.30
N ILE A 19 0.96 23.24 -5.78
CA ILE A 19 -0.24 24.06 -5.54
C ILE A 19 -0.91 24.29 -6.89
N PHE A 20 -2.16 23.86 -7.01
CA PHE A 20 -3.03 24.19 -8.12
C PHE A 20 -3.77 25.49 -7.81
N ARG A 21 -3.62 26.50 -8.69
CA ARG A 21 -4.28 27.79 -8.55
C ARG A 21 -5.51 27.82 -9.44
N GLY A 22 -6.68 27.67 -8.85
CA GLY A 22 -7.96 27.93 -9.51
C GLY A 22 -8.37 29.41 -9.43
N LYS A 23 -9.44 29.78 -10.12
CA LYS A 23 -9.92 31.18 -10.11
C LYS A 23 -10.37 31.68 -8.72
N GLN A 24 -10.87 30.79 -7.86
CA GLN A 24 -11.40 31.16 -6.54
C GLN A 24 -10.72 30.42 -5.37
N HIS A 25 -10.09 29.28 -5.62
CA HIS A 25 -9.47 28.47 -4.58
C HIS A 25 -8.08 27.99 -4.99
N GLN A 26 -7.21 27.88 -4.01
CA GLN A 26 -5.92 27.19 -4.15
C GLN A 26 -6.02 25.83 -3.48
N VAL A 27 -5.54 24.79 -4.17
CA VAL A 27 -5.47 23.44 -3.61
C VAL A 27 -4.01 23.02 -3.54
N GLN A 28 -3.52 22.78 -2.34
CA GLN A 28 -2.20 22.22 -2.11
C GLN A 28 -2.28 20.70 -2.24
N ALA A 29 -1.89 20.18 -3.38
CA ALA A 29 -1.94 18.75 -3.67
C ALA A 29 -0.73 18.00 -3.12
N LEU A 30 0.44 18.65 -3.02
CA LEU A 30 1.65 18.10 -2.40
C LEU A 30 2.22 19.14 -1.42
N ASP A 31 2.58 18.65 -0.23
CA ASP A 31 3.18 19.45 0.83
C ASP A 31 4.39 18.74 1.42
N ASP A 32 5.58 19.11 0.90
CA ASP A 32 6.86 18.64 1.41
C ASP A 32 7.12 17.13 1.23
N VAL A 33 6.78 16.59 0.04
CA VAL A 33 7.05 15.19 -0.28
C VAL A 33 8.53 14.96 -0.56
N SER A 34 9.17 14.09 0.23
CA SER A 34 10.56 13.67 0.06
C SER A 34 10.63 12.15 0.09
N LEU A 35 11.28 11.53 -0.91
CA LEU A 35 11.47 10.07 -0.99
C LEU A 35 12.63 9.70 -1.90
N ASP A 36 13.21 8.53 -1.64
CA ASP A 36 14.27 7.92 -2.42
C ASP A 36 13.84 6.56 -2.93
N ILE A 37 14.03 6.32 -4.22
CA ILE A 37 13.71 5.06 -4.90
C ILE A 37 15.00 4.43 -5.40
N ARG A 38 15.18 3.14 -5.08
CA ARG A 38 16.38 2.37 -5.41
C ARG A 38 16.29 1.77 -6.80
N GLU A 39 17.42 1.41 -7.36
CA GLU A 39 17.51 0.76 -8.66
C GLU A 39 16.82 -0.61 -8.64
N GLY A 40 15.94 -0.84 -9.61
CA GLY A 40 15.24 -2.11 -9.79
C GLY A 40 14.11 -2.38 -8.79
N GLU A 41 13.86 -1.50 -7.78
CA GLU A 41 12.76 -1.71 -6.84
C GLU A 41 11.39 -1.40 -7.46
N LEU A 42 10.36 -2.07 -6.95
CA LEU A 42 8.98 -1.70 -7.12
C LEU A 42 8.53 -0.91 -5.89
N PHE A 43 8.44 0.40 -6.05
CA PHE A 43 8.07 1.35 -5.00
C PHE A 43 6.63 1.80 -5.15
N THR A 44 5.79 1.60 -4.13
CA THR A 44 4.38 1.94 -4.20
C THR A 44 4.05 3.24 -3.46
N LEU A 45 3.30 4.13 -4.10
CA LEU A 45 2.60 5.25 -3.47
C LEU A 45 1.19 4.80 -3.13
N LEU A 46 0.89 4.65 -1.85
CA LEU A 46 -0.38 4.16 -1.32
C LEU A 46 -1.08 5.25 -0.50
N GLY A 47 -2.40 5.36 -0.60
CA GLY A 47 -3.16 6.31 0.21
C GLY A 47 -4.58 6.53 -0.32
N PRO A 48 -5.45 7.23 0.41
CA PRO A 48 -6.82 7.51 -0.01
C PRO A 48 -6.87 8.37 -1.28
N SER A 49 -8.05 8.43 -1.90
CA SER A 49 -8.26 9.28 -3.07
C SER A 49 -7.99 10.75 -2.73
N GLY A 50 -7.32 11.47 -3.64
CA GLY A 50 -6.99 12.88 -3.44
C GLY A 50 -5.78 13.19 -2.55
N CYS A 51 -5.07 12.18 -2.00
CA CYS A 51 -3.91 12.43 -1.12
C CYS A 51 -2.62 12.84 -1.84
N GLY A 52 -2.61 12.92 -3.19
CA GLY A 52 -1.46 13.43 -3.95
C GLY A 52 -0.65 12.40 -4.74
N LYS A 53 -0.98 11.09 -4.72
CA LYS A 53 -0.25 10.02 -5.43
C LYS A 53 -0.07 10.28 -6.92
N THR A 54 -1.16 10.42 -7.65
CA THR A 54 -1.16 10.71 -9.10
C THR A 54 -0.49 12.05 -9.42
N THR A 55 -0.61 13.06 -8.53
CA THR A 55 0.09 14.33 -8.69
C THR A 55 1.61 14.14 -8.57
N THR A 56 2.08 13.36 -7.59
CA THR A 56 3.50 12.99 -7.46
C THR A 56 3.98 12.27 -8.70
N LEU A 57 3.24 11.24 -9.16
CA LEU A 57 3.57 10.49 -10.36
C LEU A 57 3.67 11.40 -11.60
N ARG A 58 2.72 12.34 -11.79
CA ARG A 58 2.71 13.30 -12.90
C ARG A 58 3.87 14.29 -12.84
N CYS A 59 4.29 14.70 -11.64
CA CYS A 59 5.50 15.50 -11.47
C CYS A 59 6.75 14.71 -11.89
N ILE A 60 6.86 13.43 -11.50
CA ILE A 60 7.95 12.55 -11.90
C ILE A 60 7.94 12.32 -13.42
N ALA A 61 6.77 12.13 -14.03
CA ALA A 61 6.62 11.97 -15.46
C ALA A 61 6.86 13.26 -16.25
N GLY A 62 6.80 14.45 -15.59
CA GLY A 62 6.97 15.76 -16.21
C GLY A 62 5.69 16.32 -16.85
N PHE A 63 4.53 15.71 -16.61
CA PHE A 63 3.23 16.26 -17.02
C PHE A 63 2.78 17.41 -16.13
N GLU A 64 3.26 17.43 -14.87
CA GLU A 64 3.02 18.53 -13.94
C GLU A 64 4.35 19.12 -13.49
N LYS A 65 4.45 20.44 -13.54
CA LYS A 65 5.60 21.16 -12.98
C LYS A 65 5.35 21.38 -11.49
N PRO A 66 6.25 20.99 -10.58
CA PRO A 66 6.13 21.29 -9.16
C PRO A 66 6.16 22.79 -8.91
N SER A 67 5.52 23.23 -7.82
CA SER A 67 5.56 24.64 -7.38
C SER A 67 6.90 24.96 -6.70
N SER A 68 7.48 23.98 -5.99
CA SER A 68 8.83 24.04 -5.40
C SER A 68 9.34 22.62 -5.14
N GLY A 69 10.59 22.50 -4.72
CA GLY A 69 11.27 21.24 -4.52
C GLY A 69 12.01 20.77 -5.76
N ARG A 70 12.61 19.58 -5.68
CA ARG A 70 13.50 19.05 -6.70
C ARG A 70 13.25 17.57 -6.95
N ILE A 71 13.41 17.15 -8.20
CA ILE A 71 13.36 15.76 -8.66
C ILE A 71 14.68 15.46 -9.36
N ASP A 72 15.48 14.57 -8.77
CA ASP A 72 16.75 14.10 -9.34
C ASP A 72 16.59 12.66 -9.81
N PHE A 73 16.93 12.38 -11.06
CA PHE A 73 16.91 11.05 -11.63
C PHE A 73 18.29 10.70 -12.20
N LEU A 74 18.93 9.63 -11.68
CA LEU A 74 20.28 9.23 -12.04
C LEU A 74 21.31 10.39 -11.98
N GLY A 75 21.19 11.25 -10.96
CA GLY A 75 22.06 12.41 -10.76
C GLY A 75 21.78 13.60 -11.67
N ARG A 76 20.67 13.59 -12.43
CA ARG A 76 20.24 14.70 -13.29
C ARG A 76 18.97 15.35 -12.72
N ASP A 77 18.93 16.65 -12.73
CA ASP A 77 17.74 17.42 -12.35
C ASP A 77 16.63 17.26 -13.40
N PHE A 78 15.57 16.57 -13.02
CA PHE A 78 14.38 16.32 -13.84
C PHE A 78 13.27 17.36 -13.62
N THR A 79 13.40 18.24 -12.64
CA THR A 79 12.34 19.17 -12.21
C THR A 79 11.71 19.95 -13.37
N SER A 80 12.52 20.37 -14.35
CA SER A 80 12.07 21.18 -15.50
C SER A 80 12.09 20.43 -16.83
N ILE A 81 12.52 19.16 -16.87
CA ILE A 81 12.61 18.40 -18.11
C ILE A 81 11.20 18.01 -18.58
N PRO A 82 10.81 18.28 -19.84
CA PRO A 82 9.51 17.90 -20.36
C PRO A 82 9.39 16.37 -20.55
N PRO A 83 8.16 15.78 -20.54
CA PRO A 83 7.93 14.34 -20.58
C PRO A 83 8.66 13.62 -21.72
N PHE A 84 8.63 14.16 -22.93
CA PHE A 84 9.22 13.53 -24.13
C PHE A 84 10.76 13.46 -24.11
N ARG A 85 11.41 14.14 -23.18
CA ARG A 85 12.86 14.08 -22.95
C ARG A 85 13.25 13.20 -21.77
N ARG A 86 12.27 12.64 -21.06
CA ARG A 86 12.49 11.68 -19.99
C ARG A 86 12.41 10.26 -20.57
N ASN A 87 13.38 9.41 -20.31
CA ASN A 87 13.33 8.02 -20.75
C ASN A 87 12.50 7.18 -19.76
N ILE A 88 11.20 7.48 -19.66
CA ILE A 88 10.26 6.91 -18.70
C ILE A 88 9.14 6.21 -19.45
N GLY A 89 8.84 4.96 -19.06
CA GLY A 89 7.62 4.25 -19.46
C GLY A 89 6.46 4.63 -18.55
N MET A 90 5.26 4.81 -19.10
CA MET A 90 4.08 5.09 -18.28
C MET A 90 2.87 4.27 -18.76
N VAL A 91 2.18 3.68 -17.79
CA VAL A 91 0.87 3.04 -17.97
C VAL A 91 -0.16 3.88 -17.22
N PHE A 92 -1.16 4.35 -17.94
CA PHE A 92 -2.29 5.12 -17.40
C PHE A 92 -3.41 4.19 -16.92
N GLN A 93 -4.24 4.65 -16.04
CA GLN A 93 -5.40 3.95 -15.51
C GLN A 93 -6.34 3.41 -16.63
N SER A 94 -6.50 4.15 -17.73
CA SER A 94 -7.32 3.75 -18.88
C SER A 94 -6.57 2.89 -19.91
N TYR A 95 -5.33 2.46 -19.61
CA TYR A 95 -4.39 1.79 -20.51
C TYR A 95 -4.00 2.63 -21.75
N ALA A 96 -4.85 3.54 -22.18
CA ALA A 96 -4.67 4.48 -23.31
C ALA A 96 -4.18 3.81 -24.62
N LEU A 97 -4.65 2.59 -24.91
CA LEU A 97 -4.35 1.89 -26.18
C LEU A 97 -5.04 2.61 -27.35
N PHE A 98 -4.36 2.64 -28.49
CA PHE A 98 -4.92 3.18 -29.73
C PHE A 98 -5.91 2.18 -30.32
N PRO A 99 -7.24 2.45 -30.29
CA PRO A 99 -8.25 1.43 -30.63
C PRO A 99 -8.28 1.05 -32.12
N HIS A 100 -7.79 1.92 -32.98
CA HIS A 100 -7.74 1.72 -34.45
C HIS A 100 -6.49 0.97 -34.91
N MET A 101 -5.48 0.82 -34.05
CA MET A 101 -4.22 0.14 -34.33
C MET A 101 -4.26 -1.31 -33.86
N SER A 102 -3.54 -2.21 -34.56
CA SER A 102 -3.25 -3.55 -34.08
C SER A 102 -2.40 -3.52 -32.80
N ILE A 103 -2.30 -4.65 -32.10
CA ILE A 103 -1.44 -4.80 -30.93
C ILE A 103 0.03 -4.56 -31.27
N PHE A 104 0.49 -5.14 -32.39
CA PHE A 104 1.84 -4.87 -32.88
C PHE A 104 2.08 -3.37 -33.09
N GLU A 105 1.15 -2.67 -33.73
CA GLU A 105 1.27 -1.24 -34.01
C GLU A 105 1.23 -0.39 -32.74
N ASN A 106 0.39 -0.75 -31.75
CA ASN A 106 0.36 -0.11 -30.45
C ASN A 106 1.72 -0.17 -29.75
N VAL A 107 2.35 -1.35 -29.73
CA VAL A 107 3.66 -1.54 -29.11
C VAL A 107 4.77 -0.86 -29.92
N ALA A 108 4.71 -0.98 -31.28
CA ALA A 108 5.70 -0.38 -32.19
C ALA A 108 5.67 1.16 -32.24
N TYR A 109 4.57 1.80 -31.80
CA TYR A 109 4.32 3.21 -32.02
C TYR A 109 5.47 4.13 -31.54
N GLY A 110 5.91 3.97 -30.30
CA GLY A 110 7.01 4.77 -29.75
C GLY A 110 8.35 4.57 -30.45
N LEU A 111 8.62 3.34 -30.95
CA LEU A 111 9.83 3.01 -31.69
C LEU A 111 9.82 3.68 -33.08
N ARG A 112 8.65 3.74 -33.75
CA ARG A 112 8.48 4.45 -35.02
C ARG A 112 8.75 5.96 -34.90
N ILE A 113 8.26 6.58 -33.80
CA ILE A 113 8.52 8.00 -33.53
C ILE A 113 10.03 8.25 -33.36
N ARG A 114 10.74 7.30 -32.74
CA ARG A 114 12.20 7.36 -32.57
C ARG A 114 12.97 7.01 -33.87
N LYS A 115 12.28 6.72 -34.97
CA LYS A 115 12.81 6.43 -36.30
C LYS A 115 13.78 5.21 -36.33
N LEU A 116 13.51 4.18 -35.52
CA LEU A 116 14.26 2.92 -35.57
C LEU A 116 13.98 2.21 -36.91
N SER A 117 14.92 1.36 -37.34
CA SER A 117 14.76 0.52 -38.54
C SER A 117 13.61 -0.49 -38.34
N ARG A 118 13.01 -0.92 -39.48
CA ARG A 118 11.92 -1.90 -39.45
C ARG A 118 12.32 -3.19 -38.72
N ARG A 119 13.54 -3.69 -38.99
CA ARG A 119 14.05 -4.89 -38.35
C ARG A 119 14.18 -4.74 -36.85
N GLU A 120 14.77 -3.64 -36.38
CA GLU A 120 14.86 -3.36 -34.92
C GLU A 120 13.51 -3.24 -34.24
N ILE A 121 12.50 -2.66 -34.93
CA ILE A 121 11.13 -2.57 -34.41
C ILE A 121 10.54 -3.97 -34.30
N GLU A 122 10.64 -4.80 -35.34
CA GLU A 122 10.13 -6.18 -35.33
C GLU A 122 10.79 -7.02 -34.21
N ASP A 123 12.11 -6.95 -34.07
CA ASP A 123 12.86 -7.67 -33.04
C ASP A 123 12.48 -7.24 -31.62
N ARG A 124 12.37 -5.94 -31.37
CA ARG A 124 12.02 -5.41 -30.03
C ARG A 124 10.56 -5.71 -29.68
N VAL A 125 9.62 -5.50 -30.63
CA VAL A 125 8.19 -5.78 -30.42
C VAL A 125 7.96 -7.26 -30.16
N ASN A 126 8.58 -8.16 -30.92
CA ASN A 126 8.43 -9.60 -30.70
C ASN A 126 8.95 -10.01 -29.32
N ARG A 127 10.12 -9.52 -28.91
CA ARG A 127 10.71 -9.79 -27.59
C ARG A 127 9.78 -9.34 -26.46
N ILE A 128 9.24 -8.12 -26.53
CA ILE A 128 8.41 -7.60 -25.46
C ILE A 128 7.04 -8.24 -25.42
N ILE A 129 6.44 -8.59 -26.57
CA ILE A 129 5.18 -9.31 -26.63
C ILE A 129 5.33 -10.74 -26.06
N GLN A 130 6.48 -11.38 -26.31
CA GLN A 130 6.83 -12.66 -25.70
C GLN A 130 6.97 -12.53 -24.17
N LEU A 131 7.63 -11.49 -23.68
CA LEU A 131 7.75 -11.21 -22.23
C LEU A 131 6.38 -11.16 -21.53
N VAL A 132 5.38 -10.57 -22.18
CA VAL A 132 4.03 -10.46 -21.63
C VAL A 132 3.10 -11.63 -22.01
N GLY A 133 3.61 -12.65 -22.74
CA GLY A 133 2.89 -13.88 -23.07
C GLY A 133 1.68 -13.68 -24.00
N LEU A 134 1.81 -12.83 -25.02
CA LEU A 134 0.69 -12.46 -25.92
C LEU A 134 1.04 -12.58 -27.42
N GLU A 135 1.92 -13.51 -27.79
CA GLU A 135 2.45 -13.68 -29.16
C GLU A 135 1.33 -13.90 -30.21
N ALA A 136 0.29 -14.66 -29.83
CA ALA A 136 -0.83 -14.97 -30.72
C ALA A 136 -1.76 -13.78 -30.99
N THR A 137 -1.59 -12.63 -30.30
CA THR A 137 -2.52 -11.51 -30.37
C THR A 137 -2.06 -10.34 -31.23
N GLN A 138 -0.85 -10.39 -31.78
CA GLN A 138 -0.20 -9.25 -32.45
C GLN A 138 -1.03 -8.56 -33.54
N LYS A 139 -1.83 -9.34 -34.31
CA LYS A 139 -2.69 -8.83 -35.41
C LYS A 139 -4.06 -8.34 -34.94
N ARG A 140 -4.44 -8.63 -33.69
CA ARG A 140 -5.74 -8.22 -33.12
C ARG A 140 -5.75 -6.73 -32.78
N LYS A 141 -6.95 -6.19 -32.59
CA LYS A 141 -7.17 -4.84 -32.07
C LYS A 141 -7.42 -4.90 -30.55
N PRO A 142 -7.25 -3.78 -29.82
CA PRO A 142 -7.54 -3.73 -28.38
C PRO A 142 -8.93 -4.21 -28.00
N SER A 143 -9.95 -3.91 -28.79
CA SER A 143 -11.33 -4.33 -28.55
C SER A 143 -11.56 -5.86 -28.57
N GLU A 144 -10.63 -6.61 -29.12
CA GLU A 144 -10.66 -8.08 -29.18
C GLU A 144 -9.93 -8.76 -28.04
N LEU A 145 -9.44 -7.97 -27.05
CA LEU A 145 -8.69 -8.45 -25.91
C LEU A 145 -9.48 -8.27 -24.61
N SER A 146 -9.26 -9.19 -23.65
CA SER A 146 -9.74 -9.00 -22.28
C SER A 146 -9.02 -7.84 -21.59
N GLY A 147 -9.57 -7.29 -20.50
CA GLY A 147 -8.96 -6.21 -19.73
C GLY A 147 -7.54 -6.50 -19.29
N GLY A 148 -7.27 -7.70 -18.74
CA GLY A 148 -5.92 -8.10 -18.36
C GLY A 148 -4.95 -8.25 -19.55
N GLN A 149 -5.44 -8.67 -20.71
CA GLN A 149 -4.62 -8.67 -21.94
C GLN A 149 -4.30 -7.25 -22.39
N GLN A 150 -5.28 -6.34 -22.39
CA GLN A 150 -5.06 -4.92 -22.72
C GLN A 150 -4.03 -4.29 -21.78
N GLN A 151 -4.10 -4.58 -20.50
CA GLN A 151 -3.14 -4.11 -19.52
C GLN A 151 -1.72 -4.62 -19.80
N ARG A 152 -1.55 -5.92 -20.09
CA ARG A 152 -0.24 -6.47 -20.47
C ARG A 152 0.31 -5.83 -21.75
N ILE A 153 -0.52 -5.47 -22.69
CA ILE A 153 -0.11 -4.73 -23.88
C ILE A 153 0.29 -3.28 -23.53
N ALA A 154 -0.43 -2.62 -22.61
CA ALA A 154 -0.03 -1.30 -22.14
C ALA A 154 1.35 -1.33 -21.46
N LEU A 155 1.63 -2.37 -20.65
CA LEU A 155 2.95 -2.64 -20.09
C LEU A 155 4.00 -2.87 -21.19
N ALA A 156 3.71 -3.73 -22.17
CA ALA A 156 4.61 -3.99 -23.30
C ALA A 156 4.95 -2.69 -24.06
N ARG A 157 3.96 -1.84 -24.32
CA ARG A 157 4.15 -0.54 -24.95
C ARG A 157 5.03 0.41 -24.13
N ALA A 158 4.89 0.37 -22.80
CA ALA A 158 5.71 1.18 -21.90
C ALA A 158 7.15 0.68 -21.78
N LEU A 159 7.38 -0.63 -21.95
CA LEU A 159 8.69 -1.29 -21.79
C LEU A 159 9.49 -1.41 -23.08
N VAL A 160 8.85 -1.35 -24.27
CA VAL A 160 9.48 -1.70 -25.57
C VAL A 160 10.73 -0.90 -25.93
N TYR A 161 10.90 0.29 -25.36
CA TYR A 161 12.07 1.14 -25.60
C TYR A 161 13.09 1.16 -24.44
N ASP A 162 13.05 0.13 -23.59
CA ASP A 162 13.95 -0.08 -22.46
C ASP A 162 14.02 1.17 -21.54
N PRO A 163 12.90 1.55 -20.90
CA PRO A 163 12.88 2.70 -20.03
C PRO A 163 13.69 2.43 -18.76
N GLN A 164 14.31 3.46 -18.20
CA GLN A 164 15.02 3.37 -16.91
C GLN A 164 14.08 3.47 -15.71
N LEU A 165 12.86 3.96 -15.93
CA LEU A 165 11.82 4.10 -14.92
C LEU A 165 10.46 3.77 -15.54
N LEU A 166 9.68 2.94 -14.86
CA LEU A 166 8.31 2.60 -15.22
C LEU A 166 7.35 3.22 -14.20
N LEU A 167 6.33 3.92 -14.67
CA LEU A 167 5.30 4.54 -13.88
C LEU A 167 3.95 3.87 -14.15
N LEU A 168 3.28 3.40 -13.11
CA LEU A 168 1.99 2.71 -13.20
C LEU A 168 0.96 3.50 -12.38
N ASP A 169 -0.01 4.12 -13.05
CA ASP A 169 -1.06 4.93 -12.41
C ASP A 169 -2.34 4.10 -12.30
N GLU A 170 -2.59 3.53 -11.13
CA GLU A 170 -3.73 2.65 -10.79
C GLU A 170 -4.01 1.58 -11.88
N PRO A 171 -3.02 0.76 -12.25
CA PRO A 171 -3.13 -0.08 -13.44
C PRO A 171 -4.16 -1.19 -13.32
N LEU A 172 -4.62 -1.56 -12.11
CA LEU A 172 -5.57 -2.66 -11.86
C LEU A 172 -7.01 -2.21 -11.58
N SER A 173 -7.25 -0.90 -11.52
CA SER A 173 -8.55 -0.34 -11.09
C SER A 173 -9.75 -0.75 -11.95
N ASN A 174 -9.51 -1.06 -13.23
CA ASN A 174 -10.58 -1.43 -14.20
C ASN A 174 -10.80 -2.95 -14.33
N LEU A 175 -10.21 -3.76 -13.46
CA LEU A 175 -10.31 -5.22 -13.48
C LEU A 175 -11.21 -5.74 -12.37
N ASP A 176 -11.86 -6.88 -12.62
CA ASP A 176 -12.57 -7.63 -11.58
C ASP A 176 -11.61 -8.21 -10.54
N ALA A 177 -12.12 -8.57 -9.35
CA ALA A 177 -11.32 -8.99 -8.21
C ALA A 177 -10.42 -10.21 -8.53
N LYS A 178 -10.95 -11.23 -9.22
CA LYS A 178 -10.18 -12.44 -9.55
C LYS A 178 -9.04 -12.15 -10.53
N LEU A 179 -9.33 -11.35 -11.56
CA LEU A 179 -8.33 -10.96 -12.54
C LEU A 179 -7.27 -10.02 -11.93
N ARG A 180 -7.67 -9.20 -10.96
CA ARG A 180 -6.76 -8.30 -10.24
C ARG A 180 -5.68 -9.08 -9.48
N VAL A 181 -6.05 -10.14 -8.74
CA VAL A 181 -5.09 -11.01 -8.03
C VAL A 181 -4.07 -11.60 -9.01
N TYR A 182 -4.53 -12.20 -10.10
CA TYR A 182 -3.64 -12.76 -11.13
C TYR A 182 -2.72 -11.69 -11.75
N MET A 183 -3.25 -10.50 -12.02
CA MET A 183 -2.49 -9.44 -12.67
C MET A 183 -1.47 -8.77 -11.74
N ARG A 184 -1.66 -8.80 -10.41
CA ARG A 184 -0.63 -8.39 -9.43
C ARG A 184 0.65 -9.22 -9.62
N GLU A 185 0.52 -10.55 -9.62
CA GLU A 185 1.64 -11.47 -9.81
C GLU A 185 2.31 -11.26 -11.18
N GLU A 186 1.53 -11.08 -12.24
CA GLU A 186 2.04 -10.85 -13.58
C GLU A 186 2.83 -9.53 -13.70
N ILE A 187 2.34 -8.44 -13.12
CA ILE A 187 3.06 -7.16 -13.08
C ILE A 187 4.40 -7.33 -12.35
N ARG A 188 4.39 -7.98 -11.18
CA ARG A 188 5.62 -8.23 -10.41
C ARG A 188 6.60 -9.08 -11.19
N ARG A 189 6.15 -10.16 -11.82
CA ARG A 189 6.97 -11.03 -12.66
C ARG A 189 7.62 -10.27 -13.84
N ILE A 190 6.81 -9.48 -14.56
CA ILE A 190 7.29 -8.69 -15.71
C ILE A 190 8.32 -7.65 -15.24
N GLN A 191 8.07 -6.96 -14.13
CA GLN A 191 8.96 -5.96 -13.56
C GLN A 191 10.32 -6.58 -13.19
N GLN A 192 10.31 -7.73 -12.52
CA GLN A 192 11.53 -8.46 -12.14
C GLN A 192 12.33 -8.95 -13.35
N GLN A 193 11.64 -9.48 -14.37
CA GLN A 193 12.31 -9.93 -15.60
C GLN A 193 12.88 -8.77 -16.40
N ALA A 194 12.18 -7.63 -16.45
CA ALA A 194 12.67 -6.42 -17.08
C ALA A 194 13.74 -5.68 -16.27
N LYS A 195 13.89 -6.00 -14.97
CA LYS A 195 14.80 -5.32 -14.01
C LYS A 195 14.63 -3.81 -14.01
N VAL A 196 13.42 -3.31 -14.23
CA VAL A 196 13.12 -1.88 -14.34
C VAL A 196 12.68 -1.32 -12.98
N THR A 197 13.25 -0.17 -12.59
CA THR A 197 12.77 0.58 -11.43
C THR A 197 11.32 1.02 -11.69
N THR A 198 10.41 0.73 -10.76
CA THR A 198 8.98 0.94 -10.98
C THR A 198 8.37 1.74 -9.84
N ILE A 199 7.56 2.76 -10.19
CA ILE A 199 6.67 3.45 -9.25
C ILE A 199 5.25 3.01 -9.56
N TYR A 200 4.61 2.45 -8.56
CA TYR A 200 3.25 1.96 -8.62
C TYR A 200 2.33 2.86 -7.78
N VAL A 201 1.23 3.32 -8.34
CA VAL A 201 0.22 4.09 -7.62
C VAL A 201 -1.02 3.23 -7.44
N THR A 202 -1.51 3.13 -6.23
CA THR A 202 -2.78 2.47 -5.92
C THR A 202 -3.43 3.07 -4.67
N HIS A 203 -4.70 2.81 -4.49
CA HIS A 203 -5.44 3.00 -3.24
C HIS A 203 -5.80 1.66 -2.58
N ASP A 204 -5.48 0.55 -3.24
CA ASP A 204 -5.73 -0.81 -2.76
C ASP A 204 -4.54 -1.28 -1.91
N GLN A 205 -4.82 -1.58 -0.65
CA GLN A 205 -3.81 -2.00 0.33
C GLN A 205 -3.25 -3.38 0.01
N GLU A 206 -4.09 -4.32 -0.43
CA GLU A 206 -3.65 -5.66 -0.80
C GLU A 206 -2.72 -5.63 -2.01
N GLU A 207 -2.97 -4.75 -2.98
CA GLU A 207 -2.04 -4.53 -4.09
C GLU A 207 -0.68 -4.09 -3.57
N ALA A 208 -0.66 -3.02 -2.76
CA ALA A 208 0.57 -2.47 -2.24
C ALA A 208 1.36 -3.48 -1.39
N LEU A 209 0.70 -4.17 -0.46
CA LEU A 209 1.35 -5.13 0.43
C LEU A 209 1.89 -6.36 -0.31
N SER A 210 1.21 -6.80 -1.39
CA SER A 210 1.56 -8.07 -2.08
C SER A 210 2.69 -7.94 -3.09
N ILE A 211 2.90 -6.76 -3.72
CA ILE A 211 3.84 -6.66 -4.84
C ILE A 211 5.04 -5.74 -4.60
N SER A 212 5.01 -4.91 -3.55
CA SER A 212 6.00 -3.85 -3.36
C SER A 212 7.26 -4.33 -2.65
N ASP A 213 8.40 -3.75 -2.99
CA ASP A 213 9.60 -3.85 -2.16
C ASP A 213 9.53 -2.82 -1.03
N ARG A 214 9.00 -1.61 -1.32
CA ARG A 214 8.73 -0.57 -0.31
C ARG A 214 7.47 0.22 -0.66
N ILE A 215 6.81 0.71 0.37
CA ILE A 215 5.56 1.47 0.27
C ILE A 215 5.75 2.83 0.94
N ALA A 216 5.32 3.90 0.28
CA ALA A 216 5.10 5.20 0.89
C ALA A 216 3.60 5.40 1.12
N VAL A 217 3.19 5.43 2.38
CA VAL A 217 1.82 5.77 2.78
C VAL A 217 1.67 7.29 2.73
N MET A 218 0.75 7.75 1.89
CA MET A 218 0.48 9.19 1.68
C MET A 218 -0.86 9.61 2.28
N HIS A 219 -0.88 10.77 2.92
CA HIS A 219 -2.09 11.40 3.42
C HIS A 219 -2.01 12.91 3.29
N ALA A 220 -3.08 13.56 2.79
CA ALA A 220 -3.19 15.03 2.68
C ALA A 220 -1.95 15.70 2.06
N GLY A 221 -1.43 15.15 0.97
CA GLY A 221 -0.28 15.69 0.25
C GLY A 221 1.08 15.44 0.87
N LYS A 222 1.17 14.65 1.94
CA LYS A 222 2.41 14.31 2.67
C LYS A 222 2.67 12.82 2.66
N VAL A 223 3.93 12.44 2.86
CA VAL A 223 4.33 11.07 3.15
C VAL A 223 4.23 10.87 4.66
N SER A 224 3.41 9.91 5.08
CA SER A 224 3.22 9.57 6.48
C SER A 224 4.26 8.55 6.96
N GLN A 225 4.52 7.51 6.18
CA GLN A 225 5.50 6.47 6.50
C GLN A 225 6.07 5.88 5.21
N ILE A 226 7.33 5.47 5.23
CA ILE A 226 7.96 4.65 4.18
C ILE A 226 8.57 3.43 4.85
N GLY A 227 8.31 2.24 4.32
CA GLY A 227 8.86 0.97 4.83
C GLY A 227 8.60 -0.18 3.89
N SER A 228 9.09 -1.37 4.24
CA SER A 228 8.68 -2.63 3.61
C SER A 228 7.20 -2.93 3.91
N PRO A 229 6.53 -3.82 3.16
CA PRO A 229 5.17 -4.24 3.48
C PRO A 229 5.00 -4.65 4.95
N ASP A 230 5.90 -5.48 5.47
CA ASP A 230 5.89 -5.96 6.86
C ASP A 230 6.03 -4.80 7.86
N GLU A 231 6.99 -3.88 7.63
CA GLU A 231 7.16 -2.70 8.49
C GLU A 231 5.92 -1.80 8.52
N ILE A 232 5.24 -1.62 7.39
CA ILE A 232 4.03 -0.79 7.29
C ILE A 232 2.86 -1.45 8.02
N TYR A 233 2.72 -2.78 7.91
CA TYR A 233 1.60 -3.53 8.50
C TYR A 233 1.78 -3.78 10.00
N GLU A 234 2.94 -4.27 10.40
CA GLU A 234 3.24 -4.68 11.78
C GLU A 234 3.71 -3.51 12.65
N ASN A 235 4.45 -2.56 12.05
CA ASN A 235 5.08 -1.44 12.75
C ASN A 235 4.62 -0.06 12.27
N PRO A 236 3.30 0.21 12.19
CA PRO A 236 2.80 1.52 11.81
C PRO A 236 3.31 2.60 12.79
N ILE A 237 3.72 3.77 12.27
CA ILE A 237 4.25 4.85 13.12
C ILE A 237 3.17 5.69 13.79
N SER A 238 1.91 5.55 13.37
CA SER A 238 0.77 6.29 13.90
C SER A 238 -0.52 5.49 13.79
N ILE A 239 -1.51 5.83 14.61
CA ILE A 239 -2.87 5.27 14.54
C ILE A 239 -3.45 5.44 13.13
N ARG A 240 -3.22 6.58 12.49
CA ARG A 240 -3.71 6.84 11.12
C ARG A 240 -3.14 5.86 10.10
N VAL A 241 -1.86 5.53 10.18
CA VAL A 241 -1.26 4.51 9.28
C VAL A 241 -1.81 3.14 9.63
N ALA A 242 -1.90 2.80 10.92
CA ALA A 242 -2.45 1.53 11.39
C ALA A 242 -3.90 1.29 10.93
N ASP A 243 -4.75 2.32 11.05
CA ASP A 243 -6.16 2.29 10.66
C ASP A 243 -6.35 2.25 9.13
N PHE A 244 -5.48 2.97 8.40
CA PHE A 244 -5.53 2.95 6.94
C PHE A 244 -5.03 1.62 6.36
N ILE A 245 -4.10 0.90 7.01
CA ILE A 245 -3.51 -0.35 6.50
C ILE A 245 -4.13 -1.54 7.21
N GLY A 246 -5.14 -2.16 6.58
CA GLY A 246 -5.85 -3.31 7.15
C GLY A 246 -6.77 -2.97 8.32
N GLN A 247 -7.38 -3.99 8.88
CA GLN A 247 -8.23 -3.86 10.08
C GLN A 247 -7.36 -3.78 11.33
N ALA A 248 -7.82 -3.05 12.35
CA ALA A 248 -7.08 -2.90 13.60
C ALA A 248 -8.01 -2.64 14.79
N ASN A 249 -7.62 -3.14 15.95
CA ASN A 249 -8.25 -2.83 17.22
C ASN A 249 -7.44 -1.75 17.96
N PHE A 250 -8.11 -0.75 18.48
CA PHE A 250 -7.51 0.35 19.26
C PHE A 250 -8.17 0.43 20.64
N LEU A 251 -7.45 -0.02 21.67
CA LEU A 251 -7.98 -0.16 23.03
C LEU A 251 -7.29 0.83 23.97
N ALA A 252 -8.08 1.66 24.66
CA ALA A 252 -7.54 2.56 25.67
C ALA A 252 -7.09 1.76 26.90
N CYS A 253 -5.87 1.96 27.35
CA CYS A 253 -5.31 1.27 28.52
C CYS A 253 -4.34 2.16 29.29
N THR A 254 -4.05 1.75 30.54
CA THR A 254 -2.97 2.32 31.38
C THR A 254 -1.91 1.24 31.55
N VAL A 255 -0.65 1.59 31.35
CA VAL A 255 0.48 0.69 31.55
C VAL A 255 0.93 0.75 32.99
N ARG A 256 1.10 -0.39 33.67
CA ARG A 256 1.59 -0.50 35.05
C ARG A 256 2.66 -1.57 35.16
N GLY A 257 3.52 -1.42 36.17
CA GLY A 257 4.52 -2.44 36.56
C GLY A 257 5.87 -2.34 35.86
N ASP A 258 6.91 -2.79 36.56
CA ASP A 258 8.29 -2.89 36.12
C ASP A 258 8.56 -4.32 35.60
N GLY A 259 9.11 -4.45 34.41
CA GLY A 259 9.53 -5.72 33.84
C GLY A 259 8.53 -6.31 32.83
N ASN A 260 7.48 -6.97 33.29
CA ASN A 260 6.37 -7.41 32.44
C ASN A 260 5.24 -6.38 32.53
N PRO A 261 5.03 -5.56 31.50
CA PRO A 261 4.02 -4.50 31.58
C PRO A 261 2.61 -5.11 31.71
N LEU A 262 1.88 -4.61 32.69
CA LEU A 262 0.48 -4.91 32.92
C LEU A 262 -0.35 -3.82 32.27
N LEU A 263 -1.17 -4.17 31.27
CA LEU A 263 -2.12 -3.27 30.70
C LEU A 263 -3.43 -3.35 31.49
N SER A 264 -3.79 -2.26 32.15
CA SER A 264 -5.08 -2.11 32.85
C SER A 264 -6.05 -1.43 31.91
N PHE A 265 -7.16 -2.08 31.61
CA PHE A 265 -8.24 -1.54 30.81
C PHE A 265 -9.29 -0.88 31.71
N ARG A 266 -10.06 0.00 31.15
CA ARG A 266 -11.11 0.73 31.87
C ARG A 266 -12.26 -0.17 32.36
N SER A 267 -12.32 -1.42 31.91
CA SER A 267 -13.21 -2.49 32.39
C SER A 267 -12.73 -3.16 33.70
N ASN A 268 -11.66 -2.69 34.32
CA ASN A 268 -10.93 -3.32 35.41
C ASN A 268 -10.24 -4.65 35.07
N GLU A 269 -10.23 -5.03 33.82
CA GLU A 269 -9.46 -6.17 33.34
C GLU A 269 -8.02 -5.80 33.17
N THR A 270 -7.15 -6.78 33.35
CA THR A 270 -5.70 -6.60 33.22
C THR A 270 -5.13 -7.67 32.31
N ILE A 271 -4.28 -7.26 31.37
CA ILE A 271 -3.53 -8.18 30.52
C ILE A 271 -2.04 -7.96 30.77
N THR A 272 -1.35 -9.04 31.11
CA THR A 272 0.11 -9.05 31.17
C THR A 272 0.67 -9.33 29.79
N ILE A 273 1.49 -8.43 29.29
CA ILE A 273 2.20 -8.62 28.02
C ILE A 273 3.59 -9.16 28.32
N THR A 274 3.85 -10.39 27.90
CA THR A 274 5.18 -11.00 27.97
C THR A 274 5.92 -10.79 26.65
N ASN A 275 7.19 -10.42 26.70
CA ASN A 275 8.06 -10.23 25.51
C ASN A 275 7.61 -9.15 24.54
N SER A 276 7.21 -7.97 25.01
CA SER A 276 6.91 -6.87 24.11
C SER A 276 8.17 -6.37 23.41
N SER A 277 8.23 -6.51 22.10
CA SER A 277 9.23 -5.86 21.24
C SER A 277 8.96 -4.35 21.02
N GLY A 278 7.85 -3.87 21.54
CA GLY A 278 7.33 -2.53 21.28
C GLY A 278 7.81 -1.48 22.31
N ASN A 279 7.30 -0.27 22.13
CA ASN A 279 7.58 0.91 22.94
C ASN A 279 6.82 0.93 24.28
N ILE A 280 6.27 -0.19 24.74
CA ILE A 280 5.36 -0.28 25.90
C ILE A 280 6.02 0.24 27.18
N GLN A 281 7.30 -0.06 27.39
CA GLN A 281 8.06 0.42 28.56
C GLN A 281 8.14 1.95 28.65
N SER A 282 8.07 2.66 27.52
CA SER A 282 8.07 4.13 27.51
C SER A 282 6.77 4.76 28.03
N TYR A 283 5.72 3.93 28.23
CA TYR A 283 4.39 4.35 28.69
C TYR A 283 4.13 3.98 30.16
N GLN A 284 5.15 3.57 30.92
CA GLN A 284 4.99 3.22 32.33
C GLN A 284 4.21 4.31 33.08
N ASP A 285 3.17 3.89 33.84
CA ASP A 285 2.20 4.73 34.57
C ASP A 285 1.52 5.82 33.74
N ARG A 286 1.42 5.60 32.42
CA ARG A 286 0.74 6.51 31.48
C ARG A 286 -0.41 5.83 30.76
N GLU A 287 -1.36 6.64 30.32
CA GLU A 287 -2.40 6.19 29.39
C GLU A 287 -1.85 6.07 27.97
N GLY A 288 -2.29 5.03 27.26
CA GLY A 288 -1.98 4.78 25.88
C GLY A 288 -3.15 4.13 25.13
N ILE A 289 -2.99 4.01 23.82
CA ILE A 289 -3.89 3.25 22.96
C ILE A 289 -3.15 2.01 22.50
N LEU A 290 -3.60 0.85 22.99
CA LEU A 290 -3.10 -0.43 22.52
C LEU A 290 -3.60 -0.67 21.09
N PHE A 291 -2.68 -0.95 20.18
CA PHE A 291 -2.93 -1.38 18.82
C PHE A 291 -2.71 -2.88 18.71
N VAL A 292 -3.68 -3.59 18.17
CA VAL A 292 -3.64 -5.04 17.94
C VAL A 292 -4.37 -5.37 16.64
N ARG A 293 -3.77 -6.21 15.81
CA ARG A 293 -4.45 -6.75 14.62
C ARG A 293 -5.48 -7.81 15.01
N PRO A 294 -6.58 -7.98 14.24
CA PRO A 294 -7.60 -8.99 14.54
C PRO A 294 -7.07 -10.42 14.63
N GLU A 295 -6.09 -10.78 13.80
CA GLU A 295 -5.41 -12.09 13.78
C GLU A 295 -4.43 -12.31 14.94
N GLN A 296 -4.10 -11.26 15.68
CA GLN A 296 -3.26 -11.31 16.88
C GLN A 296 -4.09 -11.50 18.16
N MET A 297 -5.39 -11.67 18.00
CA MET A 297 -6.32 -11.94 19.09
C MET A 297 -6.91 -13.35 18.93
N GLU A 298 -7.20 -14.01 20.04
CA GLU A 298 -7.77 -15.37 20.07
C GLU A 298 -8.98 -15.44 20.98
N ILE A 299 -10.02 -16.17 20.56
CA ILE A 299 -11.18 -16.44 21.40
C ILE A 299 -10.95 -17.70 22.19
N SER A 300 -10.94 -17.59 23.53
CA SER A 300 -10.94 -18.74 24.43
C SER A 300 -12.34 -19.32 24.58
N GLY A 301 -12.44 -20.64 24.57
CA GLY A 301 -13.67 -21.35 24.91
C GLY A 301 -14.04 -21.27 26.41
N ASP A 302 -13.13 -20.82 27.29
CA ASP A 302 -13.39 -20.54 28.69
C ASP A 302 -13.62 -19.02 28.89
N PRO A 303 -14.86 -18.56 29.16
CA PRO A 303 -15.15 -17.14 29.33
C PRO A 303 -14.51 -16.54 30.59
N ASN A 304 -13.95 -17.35 31.48
CA ASN A 304 -13.24 -16.90 32.68
C ASN A 304 -11.72 -17.04 32.57
N HIS A 305 -11.20 -17.24 31.35
CA HIS A 305 -9.76 -17.36 31.15
C HIS A 305 -9.00 -16.16 31.75
N PRO A 306 -7.99 -16.39 32.60
CA PRO A 306 -7.20 -15.28 33.13
C PRO A 306 -6.41 -14.60 32.01
N ASN A 307 -6.07 -13.34 32.19
CA ASN A 307 -5.30 -12.56 31.21
C ASN A 307 -6.03 -12.37 29.86
N SER A 308 -7.34 -12.06 29.93
CA SER A 308 -8.19 -11.87 28.77
C SER A 308 -9.12 -10.66 28.93
N LEU A 309 -9.65 -10.17 27.81
CA LEU A 309 -10.78 -9.24 27.77
C LEU A 309 -12.08 -10.03 27.71
N ARG A 310 -13.05 -9.65 28.52
CA ARG A 310 -14.38 -10.26 28.48
C ARG A 310 -15.28 -9.50 27.54
N GLY A 311 -16.01 -10.23 26.72
CA GLY A 311 -16.95 -9.64 25.77
C GLY A 311 -18.08 -10.58 25.41
N GLU A 312 -18.99 -10.09 24.60
CA GLU A 312 -20.11 -10.84 24.03
C GLU A 312 -20.02 -10.83 22.51
N VAL A 313 -20.17 -11.97 21.89
CA VAL A 313 -20.17 -12.11 20.42
C VAL A 313 -21.42 -11.46 19.84
N LYS A 314 -21.26 -10.43 19.04
CA LYS A 314 -22.36 -9.74 18.35
C LYS A 314 -22.63 -10.26 16.96
N VAL A 315 -21.57 -10.53 16.20
CA VAL A 315 -21.68 -11.01 14.81
C VAL A 315 -20.55 -12.00 14.52
N ILE A 316 -20.87 -13.05 13.76
CA ILE A 316 -19.90 -13.99 13.23
C ILE A 316 -19.99 -13.96 11.71
N LEU A 317 -18.90 -13.59 11.02
CA LEU A 317 -18.82 -13.56 9.56
C LEU A 317 -17.86 -14.63 9.06
N TYR A 318 -18.33 -15.45 8.13
CA TYR A 318 -17.50 -16.42 7.44
C TYR A 318 -16.96 -15.81 6.14
N LEU A 319 -15.67 -15.51 6.11
CA LEU A 319 -15.01 -14.84 4.97
C LEU A 319 -14.20 -15.79 4.08
N GLY A 320 -14.46 -17.09 4.20
CA GLY A 320 -13.77 -18.12 3.44
C GLY A 320 -12.52 -18.65 4.15
N SER A 321 -11.39 -17.99 4.02
CA SER A 321 -10.14 -18.37 4.70
C SER A 321 -10.08 -17.97 6.19
N VAL A 322 -10.96 -17.06 6.61
CA VAL A 322 -10.99 -16.49 7.95
C VAL A 322 -12.43 -16.43 8.44
N VAL A 323 -12.64 -16.67 9.73
CA VAL A 323 -13.89 -16.40 10.44
C VAL A 323 -13.69 -15.19 11.32
N ARG A 324 -14.40 -14.10 11.04
CA ARG A 324 -14.33 -12.85 11.76
C ARG A 324 -15.43 -12.76 12.80
N TYR A 325 -15.04 -12.45 14.03
CA TYR A 325 -15.93 -12.20 15.15
C TYR A 325 -15.95 -10.72 15.48
N TYR A 326 -17.13 -10.15 15.59
CA TYR A 326 -17.38 -8.84 16.16
C TYR A 326 -17.77 -9.06 17.62
N ILE A 327 -16.94 -8.61 18.54
CA ILE A 327 -17.11 -8.84 19.97
C ILE A 327 -17.25 -7.50 20.65
N GLU A 328 -18.34 -7.32 21.41
CA GLU A 328 -18.55 -6.14 22.23
C GLU A 328 -17.91 -6.35 23.59
N ILE A 329 -16.96 -5.50 23.93
CA ILE A 329 -16.36 -5.39 25.26
C ILE A 329 -16.84 -4.09 25.92
N PHE A 330 -16.85 -4.03 27.24
CA PHE A 330 -17.26 -2.83 27.96
C PHE A 330 -16.04 -2.10 28.53
N GLN A 331 -15.82 -0.86 28.14
CA GLN A 331 -14.82 0.02 28.72
C GLN A 331 -15.50 1.22 29.40
N ASN A 332 -15.42 1.32 30.75
CA ASN A 332 -16.13 2.34 31.54
C ASN A 332 -17.64 2.36 31.30
N HIS A 333 -18.28 1.21 31.22
CA HIS A 333 -19.70 1.04 30.88
C HIS A 333 -20.10 1.54 29.47
N GLU A 334 -19.12 1.93 28.63
CA GLU A 334 -19.33 2.21 27.22
C GLU A 334 -18.99 0.97 26.40
N PRO A 335 -19.90 0.54 25.51
CA PRO A 335 -19.61 -0.59 24.62
C PRO A 335 -18.53 -0.20 23.61
N GLN A 336 -17.56 -1.08 23.42
CA GLN A 336 -16.58 -0.97 22.35
C GLN A 336 -16.54 -2.27 21.57
N GLU A 337 -16.68 -2.18 20.25
CA GLU A 337 -16.55 -3.34 19.38
C GLU A 337 -15.07 -3.61 19.06
N ILE A 338 -14.69 -4.87 19.11
CA ILE A 338 -13.39 -5.36 18.67
C ILE A 338 -13.57 -6.46 17.62
N LEU A 339 -12.57 -6.62 16.76
CA LEU A 339 -12.53 -7.61 15.70
C LEU A 339 -11.53 -8.70 16.09
N VAL A 340 -11.95 -9.97 15.94
CA VAL A 340 -11.07 -11.13 16.13
C VAL A 340 -11.18 -12.03 14.91
N ASP A 341 -10.05 -12.30 14.27
CA ASP A 341 -9.96 -13.18 13.10
C ASP A 341 -9.38 -14.53 13.51
N GLN A 342 -10.10 -15.61 13.16
CA GLN A 342 -9.69 -16.98 13.44
C GLN A 342 -9.65 -17.79 12.14
N ASP A 343 -8.70 -18.69 12.00
CA ASP A 343 -8.59 -19.59 10.83
C ASP A 343 -9.81 -20.53 10.70
N ARG A 344 -10.49 -20.81 11.81
CA ARG A 344 -11.65 -21.70 11.89
C ARG A 344 -12.67 -21.17 12.87
N ARG A 345 -13.93 -21.57 12.65
CA ARG A 345 -14.99 -21.30 13.63
C ARG A 345 -14.67 -21.94 14.97
N VAL A 346 -14.72 -21.15 16.03
CA VAL A 346 -14.54 -21.61 17.41
C VAL A 346 -15.76 -22.48 17.78
N ARG A 347 -15.52 -23.73 18.21
CA ARG A 347 -16.59 -24.67 18.55
C ARG A 347 -17.34 -24.21 19.79
N GLY A 348 -18.66 -24.27 19.72
CA GLY A 348 -19.52 -23.93 20.85
C GLY A 348 -19.64 -22.43 21.11
N VAL A 349 -19.20 -21.59 20.20
CA VAL A 349 -19.36 -20.12 20.29
C VAL A 349 -20.38 -19.67 19.25
N GLU A 350 -21.46 -19.08 19.72
CA GLU A 350 -22.57 -18.53 18.94
C GLU A 350 -22.73 -17.01 19.21
N THR A 351 -23.54 -16.36 18.39
CA THR A 351 -23.93 -14.95 18.63
C THR A 351 -24.71 -14.82 19.95
N GLY A 352 -24.32 -13.90 20.79
CA GLY A 352 -24.85 -13.66 22.13
C GLY A 352 -24.08 -14.37 23.25
N ASP A 353 -23.13 -15.24 22.90
CA ASP A 353 -22.34 -15.95 23.92
C ASP A 353 -21.27 -15.03 24.54
N PRO A 354 -21.06 -15.15 25.88
CA PRO A 354 -19.93 -14.52 26.53
C PRO A 354 -18.63 -15.24 26.17
N VAL A 355 -17.60 -14.49 25.87
CA VAL A 355 -16.28 -15.01 25.49
C VAL A 355 -15.15 -14.27 26.19
N ALA A 356 -14.01 -14.94 26.32
CA ALA A 356 -12.75 -14.34 26.71
C ALA A 356 -11.89 -14.15 25.48
N VAL A 357 -11.34 -12.94 25.27
CA VAL A 357 -10.47 -12.62 24.17
C VAL A 357 -9.04 -12.47 24.70
N LEU A 358 -8.16 -13.33 24.23
CA LEU A 358 -6.73 -13.31 24.53
C LEU A 358 -6.04 -12.35 23.57
N VAL A 359 -5.07 -11.60 24.06
CA VAL A 359 -4.21 -10.72 23.27
C VAL A 359 -2.81 -11.31 23.25
N HIS A 360 -2.33 -11.69 22.08
CA HIS A 360 -0.96 -12.20 21.92
C HIS A 360 0.02 -11.02 21.93
N GLY A 361 0.69 -10.83 23.07
CA GLY A 361 1.44 -9.61 23.39
C GLY A 361 2.79 -9.44 22.71
N GLN A 362 3.25 -10.38 21.87
CA GLN A 362 4.58 -10.31 21.24
C GLN A 362 4.73 -9.11 20.27
N GLU A 363 3.64 -8.62 19.72
CA GLU A 363 3.61 -7.57 18.71
C GLU A 363 2.74 -6.35 19.11
N ALA A 364 2.30 -6.32 20.37
CA ALA A 364 1.49 -5.24 20.88
C ALA A 364 2.25 -3.90 20.88
N LYS A 365 1.62 -2.87 20.32
CA LYS A 365 2.18 -1.51 20.24
C LYS A 365 1.26 -0.50 20.91
N LEU A 366 1.87 0.50 21.55
CA LEU A 366 1.12 1.60 22.15
C LEU A 366 1.31 2.89 21.36
N PHE A 367 0.22 3.62 21.19
CA PHE A 367 0.20 4.98 20.67
C PHE A 367 -0.22 5.98 21.75
N PRO A 368 0.23 7.26 21.63
CA PRO A 368 -0.26 8.34 22.48
C PRO A 368 -1.76 8.54 22.32
N THR A 369 -2.45 8.83 23.43
CA THR A 369 -3.92 9.07 23.43
C THR A 369 -4.34 10.24 22.55
N GLU A 370 -3.46 11.24 22.36
CA GLU A 370 -3.71 12.41 21.51
C GLU A 370 -3.90 12.02 20.03
N GLN A 371 -3.30 10.93 19.59
CA GLN A 371 -3.45 10.46 18.20
C GLN A 371 -4.86 9.96 17.90
N LYS A 372 -5.56 9.32 18.85
CA LYS A 372 -6.94 8.87 18.65
C LYS A 372 -7.90 10.05 18.46
N ARG A 373 -7.70 11.13 19.22
CA ARG A 373 -8.51 12.35 19.10
C ARG A 373 -8.38 13.04 17.75
N GLN A 374 -7.33 12.75 16.98
CA GLN A 374 -7.13 13.31 15.64
C GLN A 374 -7.91 12.55 14.56
N LEU A 375 -8.23 11.26 14.77
CA LEU A 375 -9.09 10.48 13.85
C LEU A 375 -10.58 10.83 14.01
N GLU A 376 -11.02 11.10 15.23
CA GLU A 376 -12.43 11.43 15.52
C GLU A 376 -12.86 12.82 14.99
N LYS A 377 -11.92 13.63 14.50
CA LYS A 377 -12.15 14.99 13.97
C LYS A 377 -12.17 15.08 12.45
N VAL A 378 -12.06 13.98 11.72
CA VAL A 378 -12.08 13.87 10.26
C VAL A 378 -13.34 13.13 9.82
#